data_637c55e427957962177b34ba62baecd4
#
_entry.id   637c55e427957962177b34ba62baecd4
#
_cell.length_a   1.000
_cell.length_b   1.000
_cell.length_c   1.000
_cell.angle_alpha   90.00
_cell.angle_beta   90.00
_cell.angle_gamma   90.00
#
_symmetry.space_group_name_H-M   'P 1'
#
loop_
_entity.id
_entity.type
_entity.pdbx_description
1 polymer ?
#
loop_
_entity_poly.entity_id
_entity_poly.type
_entity_poly.pdbx_seq_one_letter_code
_entity_poly.pdbx_strand_id
1 'polypeptide(L)'
;ATSDWFAKRWRELGYEIEQTEFAVPNADTKVAKLRIGSEAFDGFAQPPLSFSPEGGINAPLAWWNDKSPADVSGKIALVHVPRQPGAPSPGAAYRPIFEKCDLAGAVGIVALMSGPSGEVVAINTPVELLLKIPVLQIGEKERPRLEAAIATAQPGKLIIEGPGGFRNGKNTIARHGTAGPWVIISTPQSGWFTCGGERGPGIAISRALSEWALAKNFPVRWLFIATSGHEWTDFGADIFHKGQAPDPKDTALWFHLGASFGARAYQESPTGLVVQDTPNLARTLMATPDLIPLCEAAFAGQPVIEKPLAADVSKALGEYRLVAEEGYPTSAGFWGANAKFHTPIDGADSTTAEIMEPIARAIASVIEARLSAL
;
A
#
# COMPACT_ATOMS: atom_id res chain seq x y z
N ALA A 1 -12.89 -4.78 11.59
CA ALA A 1 -12.41 -5.24 10.29
C ALA A 1 -11.15 -6.10 10.40
N THR A 2 -10.08 -5.88 9.59
CA THR A 2 -8.89 -6.76 9.59
C THR A 2 -8.19 -6.78 10.95
N SER A 3 -8.05 -5.64 11.63
CA SER A 3 -7.48 -5.55 12.98
C SER A 3 -8.21 -6.43 13.99
N ASP A 4 -9.54 -6.43 13.99
CA ASP A 4 -10.34 -7.22 14.91
C ASP A 4 -10.28 -8.72 14.56
N TRP A 5 -10.14 -9.02 13.25
CA TRP A 5 -9.93 -10.39 12.79
C TRP A 5 -8.59 -10.93 13.29
N PHE A 6 -7.48 -10.19 13.16
CA PHE A 6 -6.19 -10.57 13.71
C PHE A 6 -6.25 -10.74 15.23
N ALA A 7 -6.81 -9.77 15.95
CA ALA A 7 -6.96 -9.84 17.40
C ALA A 7 -7.72 -11.09 17.84
N LYS A 8 -8.80 -11.44 17.12
CA LYS A 8 -9.56 -12.66 17.39
C LYS A 8 -8.72 -13.91 17.12
N ARG A 9 -8.11 -14.02 15.93
CA ARG A 9 -7.36 -15.22 15.51
C ARG A 9 -6.13 -15.48 16.36
N TRP A 10 -5.38 -14.46 16.73
CA TRP A 10 -4.22 -14.61 17.59
C TRP A 10 -4.60 -14.92 19.04
N ARG A 11 -5.71 -14.35 19.54
CA ARG A 11 -6.24 -14.71 20.86
C ARG A 11 -6.69 -16.18 20.94
N GLU A 12 -7.33 -16.68 19.90
CA GLU A 12 -7.74 -18.10 19.77
C GLU A 12 -6.53 -19.05 19.82
N LEU A 13 -5.36 -18.59 19.41
CA LEU A 13 -4.09 -19.32 19.51
C LEU A 13 -3.41 -19.19 20.88
N GLY A 14 -3.85 -18.31 21.77
CA GLY A 14 -3.27 -18.09 23.08
C GLY A 14 -2.23 -16.96 23.16
N TYR A 15 -2.16 -16.08 22.16
CA TYR A 15 -1.34 -14.86 22.25
C TYR A 15 -2.00 -13.81 23.15
N GLU A 16 -1.17 -13.06 23.88
CA GLU A 16 -1.57 -11.81 24.50
C GLU A 16 -1.78 -10.74 23.43
N ILE A 17 -2.94 -10.09 23.42
CA ILE A 17 -3.32 -9.13 22.38
C ILE A 17 -3.38 -7.72 22.93
N GLU A 18 -2.65 -6.84 22.26
CA GLU A 18 -2.75 -5.39 22.45
C GLU A 18 -3.19 -4.74 21.14
N GLN A 19 -4.06 -3.73 21.24
CA GLN A 19 -4.44 -2.89 20.09
C GLN A 19 -4.17 -1.43 20.42
N THR A 20 -3.33 -0.79 19.60
CA THR A 20 -3.02 0.63 19.69
C THR A 20 -3.85 1.40 18.68
N GLU A 21 -4.71 2.28 19.16
CA GLU A 21 -5.55 3.14 18.33
C GLU A 21 -4.88 4.49 18.08
N PHE A 22 -5.10 5.02 16.88
CA PHE A 22 -4.63 6.35 16.48
C PHE A 22 -5.56 6.95 15.44
N ALA A 23 -5.62 8.29 15.41
CA ALA A 23 -6.45 9.02 14.46
C ALA A 23 -5.73 9.19 13.11
N VAL A 24 -6.43 8.89 12.02
CA VAL A 24 -6.01 9.21 10.66
C VAL A 24 -7.12 9.97 9.94
N PRO A 25 -6.81 10.82 8.94
CA PRO A 25 -7.84 11.47 8.15
C PRO A 25 -8.78 10.45 7.52
N ASN A 26 -10.07 10.76 7.51
CA ASN A 26 -11.05 9.90 6.86
C ASN A 26 -10.98 10.12 5.35
N ALA A 27 -10.72 9.05 4.60
CA ALA A 27 -10.65 9.07 3.14
C ALA A 27 -11.96 8.59 2.47
N ASP A 28 -13.01 8.32 3.24
CA ASP A 28 -14.28 7.84 2.69
C ASP A 28 -15.05 8.98 2.01
N THR A 29 -15.55 8.72 0.83
CA THR A 29 -16.45 9.62 0.09
C THR A 29 -17.82 8.98 -0.11
N LYS A 30 -18.86 9.80 -0.07
CA LYS A 30 -20.21 9.41 -0.49
C LYS A 30 -20.38 9.59 -2.01
N VAL A 31 -19.76 10.65 -2.51
CA VAL A 31 -19.77 11.01 -3.94
C VAL A 31 -18.37 11.49 -4.31
N ALA A 32 -17.84 10.96 -5.41
CA ALA A 32 -16.62 11.44 -6.04
C ALA A 32 -16.78 11.31 -7.56
N LYS A 33 -17.16 12.40 -8.24
CA LYS A 33 -17.48 12.39 -9.67
C LYS A 33 -17.30 13.74 -10.36
N LEU A 34 -17.08 13.66 -11.66
CA LEU A 34 -17.20 14.76 -12.62
C LEU A 34 -18.45 14.55 -13.49
N ARG A 35 -19.21 15.61 -13.73
CA ARG A 35 -20.28 15.63 -14.74
C ARG A 35 -19.94 16.66 -15.81
N ILE A 36 -20.23 16.35 -17.09
CA ILE A 36 -20.13 17.24 -18.24
C ILE A 36 -21.37 16.97 -19.10
N GLY A 37 -22.32 17.90 -19.11
CA GLY A 37 -23.61 17.67 -19.76
C GLY A 37 -24.34 16.45 -19.15
N SER A 38 -24.67 15.48 -20.01
CA SER A 38 -25.30 14.21 -19.62
C SER A 38 -24.30 13.15 -19.13
N GLU A 39 -23.00 13.33 -19.41
CA GLU A 39 -21.96 12.39 -19.05
C GLU A 39 -21.59 12.50 -17.56
N ALA A 40 -21.30 11.35 -16.93
CA ALA A 40 -20.80 11.26 -15.57
C ALA A 40 -19.61 10.32 -15.50
N PHE A 41 -18.57 10.75 -14.81
CA PHE A 41 -17.32 10.02 -14.57
C PHE A 41 -17.16 9.84 -13.08
N ASP A 42 -17.38 8.63 -12.60
CA ASP A 42 -17.06 8.28 -11.22
C ASP A 42 -15.55 8.10 -11.09
N GLY A 43 -15.02 8.47 -9.94
CA GLY A 43 -13.58 8.42 -9.70
C GLY A 43 -13.23 8.20 -8.23
N PHE A 44 -11.98 8.33 -7.92
CA PHE A 44 -11.43 8.26 -6.58
C PHE A 44 -10.95 9.65 -6.14
N ALA A 45 -11.45 10.15 -5.02
CA ALA A 45 -10.95 11.40 -4.46
C ALA A 45 -9.58 11.16 -3.80
N GLN A 46 -8.54 11.85 -4.26
CA GLN A 46 -7.18 11.68 -3.70
C GLN A 46 -7.11 12.23 -2.28
N PRO A 47 -6.76 11.41 -1.30
CA PRO A 47 -6.51 11.87 0.07
C PRO A 47 -5.21 12.70 0.18
N PRO A 48 -5.08 13.51 1.26
CA PRO A 48 -6.13 13.91 2.19
C PRO A 48 -7.24 14.70 1.49
N LEU A 49 -8.50 14.47 1.90
CA LEU A 49 -9.64 14.98 1.14
C LEU A 49 -9.88 16.47 1.34
N SER A 50 -9.93 17.23 0.24
CA SER A 50 -10.62 18.51 0.16
C SER A 50 -11.97 18.27 -0.52
N PHE A 51 -13.06 18.67 0.15
CA PHE A 51 -14.42 18.48 -0.36
C PHE A 51 -14.82 19.65 -1.27
N SER A 52 -15.70 19.39 -2.21
CA SER A 52 -16.39 20.45 -2.93
C SER A 52 -17.39 21.17 -2.01
N PRO A 53 -17.75 22.44 -2.27
CA PRO A 53 -18.92 23.04 -1.67
C PRO A 53 -20.19 22.21 -1.90
N GLU A 54 -21.22 22.43 -1.09
CA GLU A 54 -22.54 21.83 -1.29
C GLU A 54 -23.02 22.05 -2.73
N GLY A 55 -23.44 20.98 -3.38
CA GLY A 55 -23.84 20.97 -4.76
C GLY A 55 -22.69 20.94 -5.79
N GLY A 56 -21.43 20.91 -5.37
CA GLY A 56 -20.26 20.77 -6.24
C GLY A 56 -19.72 22.10 -6.80
N ILE A 57 -18.61 22.00 -7.51
CA ILE A 57 -17.98 23.11 -8.23
C ILE A 57 -18.39 23.06 -9.69
N ASN A 58 -19.06 24.10 -10.19
CA ASN A 58 -19.43 24.24 -11.60
C ASN A 58 -18.49 25.26 -12.24
N ALA A 59 -17.60 24.82 -13.14
CA ALA A 59 -16.60 25.67 -13.77
C ALA A 59 -16.21 25.14 -15.16
N PRO A 60 -15.66 26.00 -16.03
CA PRO A 60 -15.04 25.55 -17.27
C PRO A 60 -13.91 24.55 -17.01
N LEU A 61 -13.63 23.70 -17.98
CA LEU A 61 -12.55 22.71 -17.95
C LEU A 61 -11.36 23.21 -18.78
N ALA A 62 -10.15 23.02 -18.30
CA ALA A 62 -8.95 23.30 -19.10
C ALA A 62 -7.85 22.27 -18.80
N TRP A 63 -7.19 21.81 -19.86
CA TRP A 63 -6.01 20.97 -19.69
C TRP A 63 -4.85 21.76 -19.07
N TRP A 64 -4.22 21.14 -18.08
CA TRP A 64 -2.98 21.66 -17.49
C TRP A 64 -1.87 21.71 -18.54
N ASN A 65 -1.17 22.84 -18.58
CA ASN A 65 0.00 23.05 -19.43
C ASN A 65 1.06 23.83 -18.65
N ASP A 66 2.20 23.23 -18.40
CA ASP A 66 3.32 23.89 -17.68
C ASP A 66 3.82 25.18 -18.36
N LYS A 67 3.57 25.37 -19.66
CA LYS A 67 3.92 26.57 -20.42
C LYS A 67 2.88 27.70 -20.32
N SER A 68 1.67 27.37 -19.89
CA SER A 68 0.54 28.31 -19.78
C SER A 68 -0.28 28.02 -18.51
N PRO A 69 0.35 28.11 -17.30
CA PRO A 69 -0.33 27.74 -16.05
C PRO A 69 -1.57 28.62 -15.74
N ALA A 70 -1.60 29.86 -16.21
CA ALA A 70 -2.74 30.76 -16.00
C ALA A 70 -4.04 30.29 -16.70
N ASP A 71 -3.96 29.37 -17.66
CA ASP A 71 -5.14 28.88 -18.39
C ASP A 71 -6.13 28.09 -17.51
N VAL A 72 -5.69 27.62 -16.32
CA VAL A 72 -6.54 26.89 -15.36
C VAL A 72 -7.12 27.79 -14.26
N SER A 73 -6.78 29.07 -14.21
CA SER A 73 -7.30 29.99 -13.19
C SER A 73 -8.82 30.09 -13.24
N GLY A 74 -9.49 29.85 -12.13
CA GLY A 74 -10.95 29.81 -12.00
C GLY A 74 -11.62 28.60 -12.70
N LYS A 75 -10.85 27.63 -13.16
CA LYS A 75 -11.35 26.46 -13.90
C LYS A 75 -11.04 25.15 -13.12
N ILE A 76 -11.71 24.07 -13.52
CA ILE A 76 -11.31 22.72 -13.14
C ILE A 76 -10.15 22.32 -14.05
N ALA A 77 -8.97 22.11 -13.45
CA ALA A 77 -7.80 21.67 -14.18
C ALA A 77 -7.90 20.19 -14.54
N LEU A 78 -7.72 19.86 -15.81
CA LEU A 78 -7.58 18.49 -16.30
C LEU A 78 -6.10 18.16 -16.37
N VAL A 79 -5.68 17.13 -15.65
CA VAL A 79 -4.26 16.75 -15.54
C VAL A 79 -4.08 15.32 -16.03
N HIS A 80 -3.06 15.08 -16.84
CA HIS A 80 -2.62 13.75 -17.17
C HIS A 80 -1.31 13.44 -16.42
N VAL A 81 -1.32 12.37 -15.62
CA VAL A 81 -0.14 11.90 -14.89
C VAL A 81 0.20 10.49 -15.38
N PRO A 82 1.03 10.36 -16.42
CA PRO A 82 1.37 9.07 -16.98
C PRO A 82 2.24 8.26 -16.02
N ARG A 83 2.03 6.96 -15.98
CA ARG A 83 2.97 6.04 -15.33
C ARG A 83 4.18 5.80 -16.23
N GLN A 84 5.31 5.46 -15.62
CA GLN A 84 6.46 4.96 -16.35
C GLN A 84 6.16 3.53 -16.87
N PRO A 85 6.70 3.15 -18.04
CA PRO A 85 6.56 1.78 -18.53
C PRO A 85 6.99 0.75 -17.48
N GLY A 86 6.14 -0.25 -17.25
CA GLY A 86 6.38 -1.29 -16.24
C GLY A 86 6.10 -0.89 -14.79
N ALA A 87 5.87 0.39 -14.49
CA ALA A 87 5.50 0.82 -13.15
C ALA A 87 4.02 0.51 -12.86
N PRO A 88 3.67 0.13 -11.62
CA PRO A 88 2.29 -0.16 -11.22
C PRO A 88 1.44 1.11 -11.09
N SER A 89 2.07 2.26 -10.89
CA SER A 89 1.41 3.56 -10.71
C SER A 89 2.33 4.71 -11.14
N PRO A 90 1.80 5.94 -11.26
CA PRO A 90 2.63 7.14 -11.45
C PRO A 90 3.51 7.50 -10.25
N GLY A 91 3.31 6.85 -9.09
CA GLY A 91 4.02 7.20 -7.85
C GLY A 91 3.76 8.65 -7.43
N ALA A 92 4.77 9.30 -6.85
CA ALA A 92 4.67 10.68 -6.35
C ALA A 92 4.72 11.77 -7.45
N ALA A 93 4.80 11.39 -8.72
CA ALA A 93 4.94 12.36 -9.84
C ALA A 93 3.75 13.34 -9.96
N TYR A 94 2.58 12.99 -9.41
CA TYR A 94 1.39 13.84 -9.41
C TYR A 94 1.54 15.11 -8.55
N ARG A 95 2.24 15.00 -7.41
CA ARG A 95 2.26 16.02 -6.35
C ARG A 95 2.68 17.40 -6.86
N PRO A 96 3.85 17.58 -7.52
CA PRO A 96 4.27 18.89 -7.98
C PRO A 96 3.34 19.46 -9.06
N ILE A 97 2.64 18.63 -9.82
CA ILE A 97 1.68 19.09 -10.83
C ILE A 97 0.43 19.64 -10.12
N PHE A 98 -0.10 18.92 -9.14
CA PHE A 98 -1.28 19.35 -8.40
C PHE A 98 -1.03 20.64 -7.60
N GLU A 99 0.14 20.76 -6.97
CA GLU A 99 0.56 21.97 -6.27
C GLU A 99 0.64 23.19 -7.21
N LYS A 100 1.17 22.99 -8.43
CA LYS A 100 1.20 24.05 -9.45
C LYS A 100 -0.22 24.44 -9.93
N CYS A 101 -1.14 23.51 -10.09
CA CYS A 101 -2.53 23.80 -10.43
C CYS A 101 -3.23 24.61 -9.33
N ASP A 102 -3.05 24.28 -8.05
CA ASP A 102 -3.58 25.02 -6.92
C ASP A 102 -3.02 26.45 -6.87
N LEU A 103 -1.70 26.60 -7.01
CA LEU A 103 -1.02 27.90 -7.07
C LEU A 103 -1.44 28.74 -8.26
N ALA A 104 -1.78 28.12 -9.38
CA ALA A 104 -2.29 28.82 -10.57
C ALA A 104 -3.76 29.25 -10.43
N GLY A 105 -4.42 28.93 -9.34
CA GLY A 105 -5.80 29.33 -9.05
C GLY A 105 -6.87 28.42 -9.67
N ALA A 106 -6.54 27.15 -9.92
CA ALA A 106 -7.56 26.16 -10.26
C ALA A 106 -8.56 26.01 -9.11
N VAL A 107 -9.83 25.76 -9.41
CA VAL A 107 -10.89 25.56 -8.40
C VAL A 107 -11.10 24.10 -8.04
N GLY A 108 -10.46 23.21 -8.75
CA GLY A 108 -10.44 21.77 -8.54
C GLY A 108 -9.59 21.09 -9.60
N ILE A 109 -9.23 19.82 -9.36
CA ILE A 109 -8.42 19.02 -10.27
C ILE A 109 -9.17 17.74 -10.63
N VAL A 110 -9.13 17.38 -11.91
CA VAL A 110 -9.51 16.06 -12.41
C VAL A 110 -8.27 15.45 -13.06
N ALA A 111 -7.75 14.38 -12.47
CA ALA A 111 -6.52 13.75 -12.89
C ALA A 111 -6.79 12.39 -13.55
N LEU A 112 -6.31 12.23 -14.78
CA LEU A 112 -6.19 10.93 -15.42
C LEU A 112 -4.94 10.26 -14.89
N MET A 113 -5.14 9.27 -14.01
CA MET A 113 -4.09 8.49 -13.35
C MET A 113 -4.53 7.04 -13.27
N SER A 114 -3.69 6.12 -13.70
CA SER A 114 -4.01 4.71 -13.62
C SER A 114 -2.78 3.81 -13.45
N GLY A 115 -3.05 2.58 -13.02
CA GLY A 115 -2.13 1.46 -13.14
C GLY A 115 -2.21 0.81 -14.54
N PRO A 116 -1.54 -0.35 -14.71
CA PRO A 116 -1.53 -1.11 -15.97
C PRO A 116 -2.92 -1.55 -16.45
N SER A 117 -3.88 -1.69 -15.55
CA SER A 117 -5.27 -2.04 -15.88
C SER A 117 -6.08 -0.92 -16.53
N GLY A 118 -5.58 0.32 -16.55
CA GLY A 118 -6.37 1.50 -16.91
C GLY A 118 -7.37 1.94 -15.82
N GLU A 119 -7.49 1.20 -14.72
CA GLU A 119 -8.28 1.58 -13.55
C GLU A 119 -7.60 2.70 -12.77
N VAL A 120 -8.41 3.49 -12.07
CA VAL A 120 -7.89 4.50 -11.14
C VAL A 120 -6.95 3.86 -10.11
N VAL A 121 -5.89 4.57 -9.75
CA VAL A 121 -4.90 4.11 -8.78
C VAL A 121 -4.81 5.10 -7.63
N ALA A 122 -5.03 4.63 -6.40
CA ALA A 122 -4.82 5.43 -5.20
C ALA A 122 -3.31 5.59 -4.92
N ILE A 123 -2.90 6.73 -4.38
CA ILE A 123 -1.49 6.99 -4.05
C ILE A 123 -1.37 7.29 -2.56
N ASN A 124 -0.38 6.70 -1.91
CA ASN A 124 -0.05 6.96 -0.52
C ASN A 124 0.36 8.41 -0.30
N THR A 125 -0.04 8.98 0.81
CA THR A 125 0.12 10.40 1.12
C THR A 125 0.35 10.61 2.61
N PRO A 126 1.02 11.69 3.04
CA PRO A 126 1.06 12.09 4.43
C PRO A 126 -0.34 12.40 4.99
N VAL A 127 -0.46 12.43 6.31
CA VAL A 127 -1.71 12.79 6.99
C VAL A 127 -2.09 14.26 6.84
N GLU A 128 -1.11 15.12 6.54
CA GLU A 128 -1.30 16.54 6.36
C GLU A 128 -2.01 16.87 5.05
N LEU A 129 -2.92 17.83 5.09
CA LEU A 129 -3.60 18.32 3.90
C LEU A 129 -2.61 19.04 2.96
N LEU A 130 -2.43 18.48 1.77
CA LEU A 130 -1.48 19.02 0.79
C LEU A 130 -2.07 20.12 -0.09
N LEU A 131 -3.37 20.02 -0.38
CA LEU A 131 -4.08 20.90 -1.32
C LEU A 131 -5.36 21.41 -0.71
N LYS A 132 -5.71 22.64 -1.01
CA LYS A 132 -6.95 23.28 -0.56
C LYS A 132 -8.13 23.01 -1.51
N ILE A 133 -7.86 22.58 -2.72
CA ILE A 133 -8.87 22.31 -3.76
C ILE A 133 -9.14 20.80 -3.88
N PRO A 134 -10.37 20.39 -4.24
CA PRO A 134 -10.71 18.99 -4.41
C PRO A 134 -10.01 18.37 -5.61
N VAL A 135 -9.58 17.12 -5.46
CA VAL A 135 -8.91 16.32 -6.50
C VAL A 135 -9.65 15.04 -6.74
N LEU A 136 -10.14 14.85 -7.97
CA LEU A 136 -10.75 13.62 -8.45
C LEU A 136 -9.79 12.91 -9.39
N GLN A 137 -9.48 11.66 -9.12
CA GLN A 137 -8.78 10.79 -10.05
C GLN A 137 -9.77 10.00 -10.90
N ILE A 138 -9.51 9.88 -12.18
CA ILE A 138 -10.25 9.06 -13.15
C ILE A 138 -9.26 8.14 -13.85
N GLY A 139 -9.64 6.88 -14.06
CA GLY A 139 -8.78 5.91 -14.74
C GLY A 139 -8.60 6.22 -16.23
N GLU A 140 -7.45 5.86 -16.80
CA GLU A 140 -7.12 6.06 -18.21
C GLU A 140 -8.11 5.39 -19.18
N LYS A 141 -8.77 4.33 -18.76
CA LYS A 141 -9.82 3.68 -19.56
C LYS A 141 -10.98 4.60 -19.92
N GLU A 142 -11.20 5.66 -19.12
CA GLU A 142 -12.24 6.66 -19.35
C GLU A 142 -11.79 7.80 -20.28
N ARG A 143 -10.51 7.89 -20.65
CA ARG A 143 -9.96 8.99 -21.46
C ARG A 143 -10.73 9.26 -22.74
N PRO A 144 -11.05 8.28 -23.63
CA PRO A 144 -11.74 8.58 -24.88
C PRO A 144 -13.12 9.20 -24.65
N ARG A 145 -13.85 8.73 -23.64
CA ARG A 145 -15.17 9.24 -23.25
C ARG A 145 -15.07 10.64 -22.65
N LEU A 146 -14.06 10.88 -21.82
CA LEU A 146 -13.80 12.18 -21.21
C LEU A 146 -13.44 13.22 -22.26
N GLU A 147 -12.54 12.90 -23.19
CA GLU A 147 -12.14 13.81 -24.28
C GLU A 147 -13.33 14.16 -25.19
N ALA A 148 -14.19 13.20 -25.50
CA ALA A 148 -15.42 13.44 -26.26
C ALA A 148 -16.38 14.38 -25.50
N ALA A 149 -16.53 14.21 -24.19
CA ALA A 149 -17.38 15.10 -23.38
C ALA A 149 -16.80 16.52 -23.29
N ILE A 150 -15.49 16.67 -23.13
CA ILE A 150 -14.81 17.98 -23.11
C ILE A 150 -14.98 18.72 -24.41
N ALA A 151 -14.96 18.04 -25.58
CA ALA A 151 -15.14 18.63 -26.88
C ALA A 151 -16.51 19.30 -27.05
N THR A 152 -17.48 19.03 -26.21
CA THR A 152 -18.79 19.72 -26.20
C THR A 152 -18.72 21.15 -25.66
N ALA A 153 -17.59 21.56 -25.09
CA ALA A 153 -17.36 22.87 -24.47
C ALA A 153 -18.34 23.23 -23.33
N GLN A 154 -19.03 22.22 -22.77
CA GLN A 154 -19.87 22.43 -21.59
C GLN A 154 -19.03 22.52 -20.32
N PRO A 155 -19.47 23.27 -19.28
CA PRO A 155 -18.79 23.34 -18.01
C PRO A 155 -18.82 21.98 -17.32
N GLY A 156 -17.77 21.70 -16.55
CA GLY A 156 -17.71 20.55 -15.68
C GLY A 156 -18.33 20.84 -14.32
N LYS A 157 -18.98 19.86 -13.73
CA LYS A 157 -19.43 19.86 -12.34
C LYS A 157 -18.68 18.82 -11.55
N LEU A 158 -17.69 19.26 -10.74
CA LEU A 158 -16.90 18.41 -9.85
C LEU A 158 -17.59 18.28 -8.49
N ILE A 159 -17.85 17.06 -8.07
CA ILE A 159 -18.54 16.75 -6.81
C ILE A 159 -17.66 15.78 -6.02
N ILE A 160 -17.18 16.22 -4.87
CA ILE A 160 -16.52 15.36 -3.87
C ILE A 160 -17.17 15.65 -2.53
N GLU A 161 -17.93 14.68 -2.04
CA GLU A 161 -18.70 14.78 -0.79
C GLU A 161 -18.43 13.56 0.08
N GLY A 162 -18.38 13.76 1.38
CA GLY A 162 -18.13 12.69 2.34
C GLY A 162 -18.25 13.15 3.78
N PRO A 163 -18.05 12.24 4.73
CA PRO A 163 -18.18 12.57 6.15
C PRO A 163 -17.06 13.47 6.68
N GLY A 164 -15.90 13.48 6.03
CA GLY A 164 -14.71 14.21 6.51
C GLY A 164 -14.21 13.74 7.87
N GLY A 165 -13.40 14.61 8.53
CA GLY A 165 -12.91 14.36 9.87
C GLY A 165 -11.86 13.26 9.94
N PHE A 166 -11.83 12.55 11.07
CA PHE A 166 -10.86 11.50 11.36
C PHE A 166 -11.58 10.17 11.61
N ARG A 167 -10.85 9.08 11.42
CA ARG A 167 -11.25 7.73 11.82
C ARG A 167 -10.12 7.04 12.55
N ASN A 168 -10.43 6.02 13.34
CA ASN A 168 -9.43 5.26 14.08
C ASN A 168 -8.78 4.20 13.20
N GLY A 169 -7.45 4.30 13.04
CA GLY A 169 -6.59 3.20 12.67
C GLY A 169 -6.26 2.37 13.91
N LYS A 170 -5.90 1.09 13.73
CA LYS A 170 -5.51 0.20 14.82
C LYS A 170 -4.34 -0.66 14.39
N ASN A 171 -3.23 -0.61 15.14
CA ASN A 171 -2.25 -1.67 15.12
C ASN A 171 -2.75 -2.83 16.00
N THR A 172 -2.48 -4.05 15.60
CA THR A 172 -2.78 -5.23 16.41
C THR A 172 -1.49 -5.98 16.67
N ILE A 173 -1.14 -6.12 17.93
CA ILE A 173 0.09 -6.74 18.43
C ILE A 173 -0.28 -8.00 19.19
N ALA A 174 0.43 -9.09 18.88
CA ALA A 174 0.28 -10.37 19.55
C ALA A 174 1.63 -10.79 20.14
N ARG A 175 1.67 -11.04 21.43
CA ARG A 175 2.90 -11.46 22.14
C ARG A 175 2.73 -12.85 22.75
N HIS A 176 3.82 -13.63 22.72
CA HIS A 176 3.89 -14.93 23.40
C HIS A 176 5.30 -15.21 23.90
N GLY A 177 5.39 -15.87 25.06
CA GLY A 177 6.66 -16.19 25.73
C GLY A 177 7.11 -15.09 26.69
N THR A 178 7.85 -15.50 27.74
CA THR A 178 8.26 -14.64 28.85
C THR A 178 9.77 -14.45 28.95
N ALA A 179 10.57 -15.25 28.24
CA ALA A 179 12.01 -15.22 28.28
C ALA A 179 12.66 -15.42 26.91
N GLY A 180 13.93 -15.07 26.78
CA GLY A 180 14.68 -15.13 25.53
C GLY A 180 14.56 -13.85 24.69
N PRO A 181 15.29 -13.78 23.57
CA PRO A 181 15.24 -12.65 22.67
C PRO A 181 13.91 -12.60 21.91
N TRP A 182 13.58 -11.44 21.32
CA TRP A 182 12.40 -11.30 20.49
C TRP A 182 12.63 -11.84 19.08
N VAL A 183 11.60 -12.50 18.55
CA VAL A 183 11.42 -12.77 17.12
C VAL A 183 10.17 -12.02 16.67
N ILE A 184 10.36 -11.11 15.73
CA ILE A 184 9.31 -10.19 15.31
C ILE A 184 8.89 -10.51 13.88
N ILE A 185 7.58 -10.67 13.65
CA ILE A 185 6.97 -10.80 12.33
C ILE A 185 6.00 -9.64 12.15
N SER A 186 6.27 -8.78 11.18
CA SER A 186 5.44 -7.61 10.93
C SER A 186 4.80 -7.64 9.55
N THR A 187 3.59 -7.09 9.42
CA THR A 187 2.89 -6.92 8.14
C THR A 187 1.93 -5.74 8.19
N PRO A 188 1.84 -4.91 7.15
CA PRO A 188 0.74 -3.97 7.03
C PRO A 188 -0.57 -4.73 6.76
N GLN A 189 -1.65 -4.30 7.39
CA GLN A 189 -2.99 -4.89 7.28
C GLN A 189 -4.02 -3.96 6.62
N SER A 190 -3.70 -2.70 6.47
CA SER A 190 -4.52 -1.71 5.76
C SER A 190 -4.09 -1.61 4.30
N GLY A 191 -4.95 -1.07 3.46
CA GLY A 191 -4.69 -0.84 2.04
C GLY A 191 -5.81 -0.02 1.41
N TRP A 192 -5.56 0.51 0.24
CA TRP A 192 -6.58 1.10 -0.59
C TRP A 192 -7.46 0.00 -1.18
N PHE A 193 -8.77 0.21 -1.17
CA PHE A 193 -9.78 -0.73 -1.70
C PHE A 193 -9.70 -2.12 -1.04
N THR A 194 -9.77 -3.19 -1.83
CA THR A 194 -9.73 -4.58 -1.34
C THR A 194 -8.31 -5.09 -1.08
N CYS A 195 -7.31 -4.60 -1.83
CA CYS A 195 -5.86 -4.89 -1.70
C CYS A 195 -5.49 -6.38 -1.52
N GLY A 196 -6.17 -7.28 -2.26
CA GLY A 196 -6.02 -8.72 -2.10
C GLY A 196 -4.62 -9.24 -2.45
N GLY A 197 -4.06 -8.83 -3.58
CA GLY A 197 -2.70 -9.18 -3.99
C GLY A 197 -1.64 -8.40 -3.23
N GLU A 198 -1.97 -7.18 -2.81
CA GLU A 198 -1.05 -6.31 -2.07
C GLU A 198 -0.83 -6.80 -0.63
N ARG A 199 -1.92 -7.02 0.14
CA ARG A 199 -1.88 -7.33 1.58
C ARG A 199 -2.18 -8.78 1.91
N GLY A 200 -2.96 -9.47 1.07
CA GLY A 200 -3.37 -10.84 1.30
C GLY A 200 -2.22 -11.79 1.66
N PRO A 201 -1.11 -11.80 0.91
CA PRO A 201 0.03 -12.67 1.21
C PRO A 201 0.63 -12.43 2.61
N GLY A 202 0.88 -11.17 2.98
CA GLY A 202 1.41 -10.81 4.30
C GLY A 202 0.48 -11.24 5.43
N ILE A 203 -0.82 -10.97 5.28
CA ILE A 203 -1.85 -11.32 6.26
C ILE A 203 -1.96 -12.85 6.44
N ALA A 204 -2.04 -13.60 5.34
CA ALA A 204 -2.19 -15.05 5.37
C ALA A 204 -0.95 -15.74 5.95
N ILE A 205 0.25 -15.33 5.51
CA ILE A 205 1.51 -15.90 5.96
C ILE A 205 1.78 -15.54 7.42
N SER A 206 1.53 -14.30 7.85
CA SER A 206 1.64 -13.90 9.26
C SER A 206 0.78 -14.78 10.17
N ARG A 207 -0.47 -15.05 9.74
CA ARG A 207 -1.38 -15.95 10.48
C ARG A 207 -0.85 -17.38 10.53
N ALA A 208 -0.35 -17.92 9.40
CA ALA A 208 0.20 -19.27 9.35
C ALA A 208 1.48 -19.41 10.21
N LEU A 209 2.37 -18.43 10.14
CA LEU A 209 3.60 -18.38 10.95
C LEU A 209 3.30 -18.28 12.44
N SER A 210 2.23 -17.57 12.84
CA SER A 210 1.86 -17.47 14.26
C SER A 210 1.41 -18.81 14.84
N GLU A 211 0.76 -19.65 14.07
CA GLU A 211 0.40 -21.02 14.47
C GLU A 211 1.63 -21.94 14.50
N TRP A 212 2.46 -21.86 13.46
CA TRP A 212 3.71 -22.61 13.37
C TRP A 212 4.68 -22.29 14.53
N ALA A 213 4.80 -21.01 14.90
CA ALA A 213 5.68 -20.55 15.97
C ALA A 213 5.36 -21.22 17.33
N LEU A 214 4.09 -21.35 17.67
CA LEU A 214 3.64 -22.02 18.88
C LEU A 214 3.93 -23.52 18.86
N ALA A 215 3.81 -24.16 17.68
CA ALA A 215 4.05 -25.58 17.53
C ALA A 215 5.55 -25.97 17.67
N LYS A 216 6.48 -25.01 17.44
CA LYS A 216 7.93 -25.27 17.46
C LYS A 216 8.59 -25.13 18.84
N ASN A 217 7.95 -24.42 19.78
CA ASN A 217 8.43 -24.26 21.16
C ASN A 217 9.89 -23.79 21.30
N PHE A 218 10.30 -22.80 20.47
CA PHE A 218 11.62 -22.17 20.61
C PHE A 218 11.72 -21.35 21.91
N PRO A 219 12.92 -21.27 22.56
CA PRO A 219 13.13 -20.49 23.79
C PRO A 219 13.25 -18.99 23.47
N VAL A 220 12.25 -18.39 22.83
CA VAL A 220 12.21 -17.00 22.40
C VAL A 220 10.87 -16.36 22.77
N ARG A 221 10.83 -15.05 22.71
CA ARG A 221 9.57 -14.28 22.75
C ARG A 221 9.11 -13.98 21.33
N TRP A 222 7.88 -14.29 21.04
CA TRP A 222 7.26 -13.99 19.73
C TRP A 222 6.48 -12.69 19.79
N LEU A 223 6.66 -11.85 18.78
CA LEU A 223 5.86 -10.68 18.53
C LEU A 223 5.37 -10.69 17.09
N PHE A 224 4.05 -10.77 16.91
CA PHE A 224 3.40 -10.55 15.62
C PHE A 224 2.74 -9.19 15.65
N ILE A 225 2.99 -8.37 14.63
CA ILE A 225 2.39 -7.04 14.51
C ILE A 225 1.74 -6.88 13.14
N ALA A 226 0.47 -6.50 13.14
CA ALA A 226 -0.27 -6.07 11.97
C ALA A 226 -0.52 -4.56 12.07
N THR A 227 0.16 -3.78 11.26
CA THR A 227 0.13 -2.31 11.25
C THR A 227 -1.01 -1.78 10.39
N SER A 228 -1.57 -0.63 10.76
CA SER A 228 -2.58 0.10 9.99
C SER A 228 -2.05 1.47 9.57
N GLY A 229 -2.73 2.13 8.63
CA GLY A 229 -2.34 3.46 8.20
C GLY A 229 -1.05 3.51 7.37
N HIS A 230 -0.70 2.42 6.72
CA HIS A 230 0.40 2.36 5.75
C HIS A 230 0.20 3.36 4.61
N GLU A 231 -1.04 3.56 4.18
CA GLU A 231 -1.46 4.49 3.12
C GLU A 231 -1.19 5.96 3.47
N TRP A 232 -1.05 6.24 4.76
CA TRP A 232 -0.65 7.52 5.34
C TRP A 232 0.86 7.57 5.62
N THR A 233 1.65 7.09 4.68
CA THR A 233 3.13 7.07 4.75
C THR A 233 3.63 6.34 6.00
N ASP A 234 3.22 5.06 6.13
CA ASP A 234 3.61 4.13 7.19
C ASP A 234 3.24 4.58 8.62
N PHE A 235 2.22 5.45 8.78
CA PHE A 235 1.91 6.17 10.02
C PHE A 235 1.75 5.26 11.24
N GLY A 236 1.02 4.14 11.12
CA GLY A 236 0.84 3.20 12.24
C GLY A 236 2.11 2.41 12.56
N ALA A 237 2.91 2.07 11.56
CA ALA A 237 4.20 1.45 11.78
C ALA A 237 5.16 2.39 12.53
N ASP A 238 5.20 3.67 12.14
CA ASP A 238 5.99 4.70 12.82
C ASP A 238 5.60 4.85 14.32
N ILE A 239 4.30 4.82 14.61
CA ILE A 239 3.80 4.83 16.01
C ILE A 239 4.31 3.58 16.77
N PHE A 240 4.26 2.39 16.15
CA PHE A 240 4.74 1.16 16.79
C PHE A 240 6.24 1.23 17.05
N HIS A 241 7.02 1.63 16.09
CA HIS A 241 8.48 1.74 16.18
C HIS A 241 8.90 2.72 17.29
N LYS A 242 8.24 3.88 17.40
CA LYS A 242 8.55 4.91 18.42
C LYS A 242 8.15 4.53 19.84
N GLY A 243 7.22 3.61 20.04
CA GLY A 243 6.65 3.40 21.38
C GLY A 243 6.58 1.97 21.87
N GLN A 244 6.59 0.96 20.99
CA GLN A 244 6.23 -0.40 21.34
C GLN A 244 7.16 -1.48 20.76
N ALA A 245 8.02 -1.10 19.81
CA ALA A 245 8.99 -2.02 19.22
C ALA A 245 10.04 -2.42 20.27
N PRO A 246 10.40 -3.71 20.37
CA PRO A 246 11.49 -4.15 21.23
C PRO A 246 12.83 -3.54 20.81
N ASP A 247 13.73 -3.36 21.80
CA ASP A 247 15.09 -2.89 21.52
C ASP A 247 15.79 -3.83 20.51
N PRO A 248 16.51 -3.31 19.51
CA PRO A 248 17.31 -4.10 18.58
C PRO A 248 18.28 -5.08 19.27
N LYS A 249 18.82 -4.73 20.43
CA LYS A 249 19.72 -5.60 21.22
C LYS A 249 19.04 -6.81 21.81
N ASP A 250 17.73 -6.72 22.06
CA ASP A 250 16.92 -7.79 22.63
C ASP A 250 16.21 -8.60 21.53
N THR A 251 16.49 -8.32 20.25
CA THR A 251 15.82 -8.91 19.10
C THR A 251 16.76 -9.83 18.32
N ALA A 252 16.40 -11.12 18.26
CA ALA A 252 17.16 -12.13 17.51
C ALA A 252 16.89 -12.08 16.01
N LEU A 253 15.68 -11.67 15.63
CA LEU A 253 15.26 -11.62 14.23
C LEU A 253 14.02 -10.72 14.07
N TRP A 254 14.01 -9.91 13.00
CA TRP A 254 12.81 -9.26 12.48
C TRP A 254 12.57 -9.68 11.04
N PHE A 255 11.39 -10.22 10.74
CA PHE A 255 10.98 -10.55 9.39
C PHE A 255 9.73 -9.73 8.99
N HIS A 256 9.88 -8.85 8.00
CA HIS A 256 8.80 -7.99 7.52
C HIS A 256 8.11 -8.57 6.28
N LEU A 257 6.79 -8.69 6.33
CA LEU A 257 5.95 -9.21 5.25
C LEU A 257 5.23 -8.03 4.56
N GLY A 258 5.92 -7.36 3.64
CA GLY A 258 5.42 -6.15 2.98
C GLY A 258 4.41 -6.40 1.87
N ALA A 259 4.42 -5.56 0.84
CA ALA A 259 3.40 -5.60 -0.23
C ALA A 259 3.71 -6.61 -1.34
N SER A 260 2.68 -7.23 -1.90
CA SER A 260 2.65 -7.92 -3.21
C SER A 260 3.67 -9.03 -3.46
N PHE A 261 4.43 -9.48 -2.46
CA PHE A 261 5.49 -10.46 -2.64
C PHE A 261 4.97 -11.87 -3.00
N GLY A 262 3.71 -12.17 -2.71
CA GLY A 262 2.99 -13.38 -3.05
C GLY A 262 1.85 -13.17 -4.05
N ALA A 263 1.87 -12.07 -4.80
CA ALA A 263 0.88 -11.78 -5.82
C ALA A 263 1.14 -12.57 -7.12
N ARG A 264 0.08 -12.80 -7.89
CA ARG A 264 0.14 -13.37 -9.25
C ARG A 264 0.72 -12.35 -10.23
N ALA A 265 1.37 -12.86 -11.27
CA ALA A 265 1.75 -12.06 -12.42
C ALA A 265 0.55 -11.77 -13.33
N TYR A 266 0.64 -10.65 -14.03
CA TYR A 266 -0.32 -10.21 -15.06
C TYR A 266 0.45 -9.73 -16.28
N GLN A 267 -0.07 -10.06 -17.46
CA GLN A 267 0.43 -9.55 -18.71
C GLN A 267 -0.51 -8.47 -19.23
N GLU A 268 0.04 -7.30 -19.57
CA GLU A 268 -0.72 -6.24 -20.23
C GLU A 268 -1.11 -6.66 -21.65
N SER A 269 -2.36 -6.42 -22.04
CA SER A 269 -2.90 -6.66 -23.37
C SER A 269 -3.77 -5.49 -23.82
N PRO A 270 -4.10 -5.37 -25.13
CA PRO A 270 -5.00 -4.33 -25.61
C PRO A 270 -6.41 -4.35 -24.99
N THR A 271 -6.82 -5.49 -24.41
CA THR A 271 -8.13 -5.67 -23.78
C THR A 271 -8.08 -5.65 -22.26
N GLY A 272 -6.92 -5.36 -21.66
CA GLY A 272 -6.74 -5.33 -20.21
C GLY A 272 -5.66 -6.29 -19.70
N LEU A 273 -5.74 -6.67 -18.44
CA LEU A 273 -4.77 -7.55 -17.80
C LEU A 273 -5.15 -9.03 -17.97
N VAL A 274 -4.21 -9.82 -18.47
CA VAL A 274 -4.33 -11.29 -18.54
C VAL A 274 -3.57 -11.90 -17.36
N VAL A 275 -4.28 -12.61 -16.49
CA VAL A 275 -3.71 -13.27 -15.32
C VAL A 275 -2.80 -14.43 -15.72
N GLN A 276 -1.69 -14.61 -14.98
CA GLN A 276 -0.74 -15.70 -15.14
C GLN A 276 -0.74 -16.59 -13.89
N ASP A 277 -0.44 -17.87 -14.03
CA ASP A 277 -0.31 -18.82 -12.89
C ASP A 277 1.11 -18.83 -12.29
N THR A 278 1.84 -17.75 -12.49
CA THR A 278 3.19 -17.54 -11.98
C THR A 278 3.24 -16.38 -11.00
N PRO A 279 4.22 -16.36 -10.08
CA PRO A 279 4.37 -15.24 -9.18
C PRO A 279 4.76 -13.95 -9.92
N ASN A 280 4.26 -12.83 -9.40
CA ASN A 280 4.69 -11.50 -9.84
C ASN A 280 6.20 -11.32 -9.60
N LEU A 281 6.93 -10.85 -10.61
CA LEU A 281 8.37 -10.62 -10.53
C LEU A 281 8.76 -9.24 -9.99
N ALA A 282 7.80 -8.29 -9.91
CA ALA A 282 8.03 -6.98 -9.29
C ALA A 282 7.94 -7.11 -7.76
N ARG A 283 8.81 -7.94 -7.19
CA ARG A 283 8.96 -8.22 -5.76
C ARG A 283 10.42 -8.26 -5.38
N THR A 284 10.73 -7.93 -4.15
CA THR A 284 12.09 -7.89 -3.61
C THR A 284 12.11 -8.53 -2.23
N LEU A 285 13.15 -9.30 -1.94
CA LEU A 285 13.56 -9.67 -0.59
C LEU A 285 14.87 -8.95 -0.29
N MET A 286 14.94 -8.26 0.84
CA MET A 286 16.17 -7.67 1.37
C MET A 286 16.48 -8.32 2.73
N ALA A 287 17.76 -8.54 3.02
CA ALA A 287 18.19 -9.18 4.25
C ALA A 287 19.52 -8.63 4.75
N THR A 288 19.72 -8.66 6.05
CA THR A 288 21.04 -8.40 6.65
C THR A 288 22.05 -9.47 6.24
N PRO A 289 23.35 -9.17 6.22
CA PRO A 289 24.38 -10.08 5.70
C PRO A 289 24.38 -11.47 6.30
N ASP A 290 24.04 -11.61 7.58
CA ASP A 290 23.94 -12.89 8.30
C ASP A 290 22.76 -13.75 7.84
N LEU A 291 21.67 -13.15 7.33
CA LEU A 291 20.52 -13.88 6.82
C LEU A 291 20.61 -14.20 5.33
N ILE A 292 21.45 -13.51 4.54
CA ILE A 292 21.54 -13.73 3.08
C ILE A 292 21.74 -15.21 2.74
N PRO A 293 22.72 -15.95 3.31
CA PRO A 293 22.92 -17.35 2.96
C PRO A 293 21.72 -18.23 3.32
N LEU A 294 21.05 -17.94 4.42
CA LEU A 294 19.85 -18.67 4.87
C LEU A 294 18.67 -18.40 3.92
N CYS A 295 18.49 -17.16 3.50
CA CYS A 295 17.48 -16.78 2.54
C CYS A 295 17.75 -17.40 1.17
N GLU A 296 18.97 -17.36 0.64
CA GLU A 296 19.34 -17.99 -0.64
C GLU A 296 19.02 -19.49 -0.64
N ALA A 297 19.35 -20.19 0.44
CA ALA A 297 19.06 -21.60 0.58
C ALA A 297 17.55 -21.90 0.67
N ALA A 298 16.81 -21.12 1.46
CA ALA A 298 15.39 -21.36 1.70
C ALA A 298 14.50 -20.95 0.52
N PHE A 299 14.85 -19.88 -0.20
CA PHE A 299 14.09 -19.36 -1.34
C PHE A 299 14.61 -19.89 -2.70
N ALA A 300 15.50 -20.86 -2.72
CA ALA A 300 16.02 -21.46 -3.94
C ALA A 300 14.87 -21.89 -4.89
N GLY A 301 14.96 -21.52 -6.17
CA GLY A 301 13.93 -21.80 -7.18
C GLY A 301 12.70 -20.88 -7.11
N GLN A 302 12.70 -19.87 -6.26
CA GLN A 302 11.65 -18.85 -6.21
C GLN A 302 12.13 -17.56 -6.90
N PRO A 303 11.70 -17.27 -8.12
CA PRO A 303 12.27 -16.21 -8.95
C PRO A 303 12.32 -14.86 -8.20
N VAL A 304 13.42 -14.12 -8.39
CA VAL A 304 13.76 -12.82 -7.79
C VAL A 304 14.14 -12.93 -6.32
N ILE A 305 13.26 -13.48 -5.47
CA ILE A 305 13.48 -13.54 -4.01
C ILE A 305 14.49 -14.62 -3.58
N GLU A 306 14.89 -15.51 -4.47
CA GLU A 306 16.01 -16.44 -4.27
C GLU A 306 17.38 -15.75 -4.20
N LYS A 307 17.45 -14.46 -4.61
CA LYS A 307 18.64 -13.62 -4.56
C LYS A 307 18.35 -12.35 -3.76
N PRO A 308 18.34 -12.46 -2.42
CA PRO A 308 18.03 -11.32 -1.57
C PRO A 308 19.05 -10.20 -1.77
N LEU A 309 18.58 -8.96 -1.73
CA LEU A 309 19.45 -7.79 -1.69
C LEU A 309 20.06 -7.65 -0.30
N ALA A 310 21.30 -7.20 -0.22
CA ALA A 310 21.89 -6.82 1.05
C ALA A 310 21.16 -5.61 1.66
N ALA A 311 20.94 -5.62 2.96
CA ALA A 311 20.25 -4.54 3.68
C ALA A 311 20.97 -3.20 3.45
N ASP A 312 20.20 -2.25 2.96
CA ASP A 312 20.64 -0.90 2.62
C ASP A 312 19.48 0.06 2.87
N VAL A 313 19.60 0.89 3.88
CA VAL A 313 18.57 1.86 4.29
C VAL A 313 18.13 2.75 3.13
N SER A 314 19.04 3.12 2.24
CA SER A 314 18.75 3.99 1.09
C SER A 314 17.88 3.33 0.01
N LYS A 315 17.75 2.00 0.06
CA LYS A 315 16.99 1.19 -0.90
C LYS A 315 15.81 0.46 -0.30
N ALA A 316 15.72 0.41 1.04
CA ALA A 316 14.61 -0.20 1.73
C ALA A 316 13.32 0.60 1.49
N LEU A 317 12.20 -0.10 1.23
CA LEU A 317 10.92 0.51 0.92
C LEU A 317 9.82 0.02 1.88
N GLY A 318 8.72 0.80 1.93
CA GLY A 318 7.61 0.56 2.82
C GLY A 318 8.03 0.51 4.28
N GLU A 319 7.33 -0.23 5.10
CA GLU A 319 7.59 -0.31 6.53
C GLU A 319 8.92 -1.03 6.88
N TYR A 320 9.49 -1.84 5.96
CA TYR A 320 10.83 -2.40 6.18
C TYR A 320 11.92 -1.33 6.27
N ARG A 321 11.69 -0.16 5.67
CA ARG A 321 12.59 1.00 5.80
C ARG A 321 12.79 1.39 7.27
N LEU A 322 11.72 1.40 8.07
CA LEU A 322 11.79 1.71 9.50
C LEU A 322 12.65 0.69 10.26
N VAL A 323 12.50 -0.60 9.95
CA VAL A 323 13.31 -1.67 10.55
C VAL A 323 14.80 -1.48 10.24
N ALA A 324 15.12 -1.13 8.98
CA ALA A 324 16.49 -0.89 8.54
C ALA A 324 17.07 0.38 9.15
N GLU A 325 16.29 1.46 9.26
CA GLU A 325 16.69 2.74 9.88
C GLU A 325 17.02 2.60 11.37
N GLU A 326 16.28 1.78 12.11
CA GLU A 326 16.53 1.52 13.53
C GLU A 326 17.69 0.56 13.79
N GLY A 327 18.23 -0.05 12.74
CA GLY A 327 19.45 -0.85 12.82
C GLY A 327 19.27 -2.20 13.52
N TYR A 328 18.15 -2.89 13.32
CA TYR A 328 17.97 -4.27 13.78
C TYR A 328 19.06 -5.15 13.16
N PRO A 329 19.91 -5.81 13.97
CA PRO A 329 21.14 -6.47 13.49
C PRO A 329 20.87 -7.67 12.59
N THR A 330 19.72 -8.32 12.78
CA THR A 330 19.27 -9.48 12.01
C THR A 330 17.86 -9.22 11.53
N SER A 331 17.70 -8.86 10.28
CA SER A 331 16.38 -8.57 9.71
C SER A 331 16.29 -8.93 8.22
N ALA A 332 15.08 -9.28 7.79
CA ALA A 332 14.73 -9.43 6.40
C ALA A 332 13.34 -8.86 6.13
N GLY A 333 13.08 -8.42 4.90
CA GLY A 333 11.78 -7.90 4.55
C GLY A 333 11.48 -7.96 3.07
N PHE A 334 10.20 -8.10 2.78
CA PHE A 334 9.66 -8.07 1.43
C PHE A 334 9.02 -6.73 1.11
N TRP A 335 9.08 -6.37 -0.15
CA TRP A 335 8.18 -5.40 -0.78
C TRP A 335 8.02 -5.70 -2.26
N GLY A 336 6.99 -5.15 -2.84
CA GLY A 336 6.71 -5.29 -4.27
C GLY A 336 5.44 -4.55 -4.64
N ALA A 337 5.09 -4.66 -5.93
CA ALA A 337 3.84 -4.14 -6.45
C ALA A 337 3.35 -5.05 -7.58
N ASN A 338 2.06 -5.35 -7.60
CA ASN A 338 1.44 -6.12 -8.67
C ASN A 338 0.75 -5.19 -9.68
N ALA A 339 0.31 -5.72 -10.82
CA ALA A 339 -0.32 -4.91 -11.86
C ALA A 339 -1.70 -4.32 -11.47
N LYS A 340 -2.32 -4.81 -10.41
CA LYS A 340 -3.56 -4.28 -9.83
C LYS A 340 -3.32 -3.43 -8.58
N PHE A 341 -2.06 -3.16 -8.23
CA PHE A 341 -1.64 -2.46 -7.02
C PHE A 341 -2.38 -1.14 -6.86
N HIS A 342 -2.96 -0.91 -5.68
CA HIS A 342 -3.73 0.28 -5.33
C HIS A 342 -4.95 0.57 -6.23
N THR A 343 -5.49 -0.44 -6.90
CA THR A 343 -6.70 -0.31 -7.74
C THR A 343 -7.91 -1.00 -7.12
N PRO A 344 -9.14 -0.60 -7.51
CA PRO A 344 -10.37 -1.25 -7.02
C PRO A 344 -10.49 -2.73 -7.39
N ILE A 345 -9.71 -3.19 -8.38
CA ILE A 345 -9.76 -4.57 -8.89
C ILE A 345 -8.70 -5.50 -8.28
N ASP A 346 -7.92 -5.05 -7.29
CA ASP A 346 -6.99 -5.91 -6.56
C ASP A 346 -7.76 -6.78 -5.54
N GLY A 347 -8.40 -7.83 -6.05
CA GLY A 347 -9.22 -8.76 -5.29
C GLY A 347 -8.45 -9.98 -4.77
N ALA A 348 -9.17 -10.90 -4.14
CA ALA A 348 -8.61 -12.14 -3.60
C ALA A 348 -8.02 -13.05 -4.70
N ASP A 349 -8.44 -12.90 -5.95
CA ASP A 349 -7.91 -13.60 -7.12
C ASP A 349 -6.49 -13.18 -7.51
N SER A 350 -5.98 -12.10 -6.93
CA SER A 350 -4.63 -11.56 -7.17
C SER A 350 -3.52 -12.37 -6.48
N THR A 351 -3.84 -13.40 -5.74
CA THR A 351 -2.89 -14.32 -5.10
C THR A 351 -3.46 -15.74 -5.07
N THR A 352 -2.62 -16.76 -4.82
CA THR A 352 -3.03 -18.17 -4.68
C THR A 352 -2.21 -18.87 -3.60
N ALA A 353 -2.73 -20.01 -3.10
CA ALA A 353 -2.03 -20.83 -2.12
C ALA A 353 -0.72 -21.38 -2.70
N GLU A 354 -0.71 -21.77 -3.97
CA GLU A 354 0.44 -22.35 -4.68
C GLU A 354 1.63 -21.38 -4.74
N ILE A 355 1.35 -20.07 -4.78
CA ILE A 355 2.39 -19.01 -4.73
C ILE A 355 2.80 -18.72 -3.29
N MET A 356 1.84 -18.68 -2.36
CA MET A 356 2.11 -18.25 -0.97
C MET A 356 2.74 -19.35 -0.13
N GLU A 357 2.36 -20.60 -0.30
CA GLU A 357 2.82 -21.71 0.56
C GLU A 357 4.35 -21.95 0.49
N PRO A 358 4.99 -21.97 -0.69
CA PRO A 358 6.45 -22.08 -0.77
C PRO A 358 7.18 -20.91 -0.07
N ILE A 359 6.62 -19.70 -0.14
CA ILE A 359 7.18 -18.52 0.54
C ILE A 359 7.06 -18.67 2.06
N ALA A 360 5.89 -19.08 2.55
CA ALA A 360 5.66 -19.29 3.98
C ALA A 360 6.61 -20.36 4.55
N ARG A 361 6.81 -21.47 3.85
CA ARG A 361 7.76 -22.53 4.23
C ARG A 361 9.20 -22.04 4.25
N ALA A 362 9.60 -21.25 3.25
CA ALA A 362 10.94 -20.68 3.18
C ALA A 362 11.21 -19.72 4.36
N ILE A 363 10.25 -18.84 4.68
CA ILE A 363 10.35 -17.95 5.86
C ILE A 363 10.51 -18.78 7.13
N ALA A 364 9.67 -19.79 7.34
CA ALA A 364 9.76 -20.66 8.49
C ALA A 364 11.13 -21.35 8.58
N SER A 365 11.70 -21.80 7.46
CA SER A 365 13.04 -22.42 7.40
C SER A 365 14.15 -21.43 7.75
N VAL A 366 14.08 -20.17 7.27
CA VAL A 366 15.04 -19.12 7.65
C VAL A 366 15.01 -18.86 9.15
N ILE A 367 13.81 -18.72 9.72
CA ILE A 367 13.63 -18.49 11.16
C ILE A 367 14.18 -19.68 11.96
N GLU A 368 13.84 -20.90 11.58
CA GLU A 368 14.29 -22.14 12.25
C GLU A 368 15.83 -22.26 12.21
N ALA A 369 16.45 -22.04 11.06
CA ALA A 369 17.90 -22.09 10.91
C ALA A 369 18.59 -21.01 11.75
N ARG A 370 18.06 -19.79 11.79
CA ARG A 370 18.60 -18.68 12.59
C ARG A 370 18.51 -18.99 14.07
N LEU A 371 17.37 -19.48 14.56
CA LEU A 371 17.15 -19.77 15.97
C LEU A 371 17.92 -21.00 16.45
N SER A 372 18.19 -21.95 15.56
CA SER A 372 19.04 -23.13 15.89
C SER A 372 20.52 -22.79 16.04
N ALA A 373 20.94 -21.59 15.62
CA ALA A 373 22.30 -21.08 15.72
C ALA A 373 22.50 -20.13 16.93
N LEU A 374 21.47 -19.84 17.70
CA LEU A 374 21.53 -19.07 18.97
C LEU A 374 21.91 -19.95 20.16
#